data_cb4387b2507c3fdf5c167a14c16d46d9
#
_entry.id   cb4387b2507c3fdf5c167a14c16d46d9
#
_cell.length_a   1.000
_cell.length_b   1.000
_cell.length_c   1.000
_cell.angle_alpha   90.00
_cell.angle_beta   90.00
_cell.angle_gamma   90.00
#
_symmetry.space_group_name_H-M   'P 1'
#
loop_
_entity.id
_entity.type
_entity.pdbx_description
1 polymer ?
#
loop_
_entity_poly.entity_id
_entity_poly.type
_entity_poly.pdbx_seq_one_letter_code
_entity_poly.pdbx_strand_id
1 'polypeptide(L)'
;MAEPDLGLANSVEAFIDTLMATLEPVAQSALRRDPEQLRKDLALDAFNCSAAFIDCDDSHSDLELLAFIAALEQHFPELLPPDTKPADVRAAGLITGKRSWLNEPSGLFNSIVAADQQGGTAYSSVYYEQALRMAHTAIGLDDYTSRFELSGVEQFRSMMLRTMKSGNVNSGASVATSGTPTSAAPPADEELPPQRDIDELLEELDALIGLESVKEEVKLVAALLRVQKLRAERDLPVPDSSRHLIFVGNPGTGKTTVARLLAQIYRSLGVVDKGHLVETDRSGMVAGFVGQTATKVNELFDRADQGVLLVDEAYSLTRGGEKDFGREAIDTMVKLVEDRRDSVVVVLAGYPDEMADLVEANPGMKSRFPRTIRFEDYDDDELLKIFSLISESQEYHLDESGEEAVLAFFAKQDRGQGFGNGRTARNLFEASVSRHAVRMVDIAEPTNNELITLTKDDIEGISLVDGPEADSDGDEAAISDGSEHTPEHAEDAE
;
A
#
# COMPACT_ATOMS: atom_id res chain seq x y z
N MET A 1 30.05 0.07 -22.14
CA MET A 1 29.77 0.54 -20.80
C MET A 1 28.60 1.46 -20.96
N ALA A 2 27.47 1.20 -20.32
CA ALA A 2 26.34 2.11 -20.31
C ALA A 2 26.78 3.40 -19.60
N GLU A 3 26.42 4.55 -20.14
CA GLU A 3 26.62 5.82 -19.43
C GLU A 3 25.69 5.83 -18.21
N PRO A 4 26.16 6.30 -17.03
CA PRO A 4 25.32 6.36 -15.85
C PRO A 4 24.15 7.34 -16.08
N ASP A 5 22.96 6.95 -15.67
CA ASP A 5 21.81 7.84 -15.63
C ASP A 5 22.07 8.91 -14.55
N LEU A 6 22.16 10.17 -14.98
CA LEU A 6 22.41 11.32 -14.10
C LEU A 6 21.13 11.81 -13.35
N GLY A 7 19.97 11.20 -13.59
CA GLY A 7 18.71 11.57 -12.97
C GLY A 7 18.77 11.51 -11.43
N LEU A 8 19.28 10.40 -10.90
CA LEU A 8 19.43 10.23 -9.44
C LEU A 8 20.45 11.23 -8.86
N ALA A 9 21.59 11.44 -9.54
CA ALA A 9 22.59 12.40 -9.09
C ALA A 9 22.01 13.82 -9.00
N ASN A 10 21.26 14.24 -10.00
CA ASN A 10 20.58 15.54 -10.00
C ASN A 10 19.54 15.65 -8.88
N SER A 11 18.80 14.58 -8.59
CA SER A 11 17.80 14.56 -7.52
C SER A 11 18.42 14.61 -6.13
N VAL A 12 19.54 13.92 -5.91
CA VAL A 12 20.30 13.96 -4.65
C VAL A 12 20.88 15.36 -4.41
N GLU A 13 21.49 15.97 -5.42
CA GLU A 13 21.99 17.34 -5.32
C GLU A 13 20.87 18.34 -5.04
N ALA A 14 19.74 18.23 -5.77
CA ALA A 14 18.59 19.12 -5.55
C ALA A 14 18.00 18.95 -4.14
N PHE A 15 17.95 17.73 -3.60
CA PHE A 15 17.54 17.46 -2.23
C PHE A 15 18.46 18.17 -1.23
N ILE A 16 19.78 17.98 -1.35
CA ILE A 16 20.74 18.55 -0.43
C ILE A 16 20.75 20.08 -0.52
N ASP A 17 20.84 20.65 -1.72
CA ASP A 17 21.01 22.10 -1.90
C ASP A 17 19.71 22.87 -1.56
N THR A 18 18.53 22.35 -1.92
CA THR A 18 17.25 22.97 -1.56
C THR A 18 17.06 22.98 -0.05
N LEU A 19 17.37 21.86 0.63
CA LEU A 19 17.24 21.80 2.08
C LEU A 19 18.32 22.56 2.82
N MET A 20 19.54 22.63 2.31
CA MET A 20 20.55 23.50 2.84
C MET A 20 20.11 24.98 2.77
N ALA A 21 19.65 25.44 1.60
CA ALA A 21 19.16 26.81 1.45
C ALA A 21 17.98 27.13 2.40
N THR A 22 17.11 26.15 2.65
CA THR A 22 15.92 26.30 3.49
C THR A 22 16.25 26.24 4.99
N LEU A 23 17.12 25.33 5.41
CA LEU A 23 17.37 25.00 6.82
C LEU A 23 18.61 25.66 7.43
N GLU A 24 19.61 26.09 6.62
CA GLU A 24 20.84 26.70 7.12
C GLU A 24 20.56 27.91 8.02
N PRO A 25 19.60 28.83 7.69
CA PRO A 25 19.30 29.99 8.55
C PRO A 25 18.82 29.61 9.96
N VAL A 26 18.25 28.41 10.13
CA VAL A 26 17.67 27.92 11.39
C VAL A 26 18.45 26.75 11.98
N ALA A 27 19.51 26.30 11.34
CA ALA A 27 20.26 25.10 11.70
C ALA A 27 20.75 25.14 13.17
N GLN A 28 21.37 26.19 13.60
CA GLN A 28 21.89 26.32 14.97
C GLN A 28 20.77 26.54 16.00
N SER A 29 19.78 27.36 15.67
CA SER A 29 18.74 27.78 16.62
C SER A 29 17.66 26.72 16.83
N ALA A 30 17.15 26.12 15.75
CA ALA A 30 16.05 25.17 15.78
C ALA A 30 16.52 23.71 15.75
N LEU A 31 17.52 23.38 14.92
CA LEU A 31 17.97 21.99 14.73
C LEU A 31 19.18 21.61 15.60
N ARG A 32 19.84 22.59 16.24
CA ARG A 32 21.05 22.41 17.05
C ARG A 32 22.20 21.74 16.28
N ARG A 33 22.35 22.12 15.01
CA ARG A 33 23.39 21.64 14.09
C ARG A 33 24.15 22.81 13.52
N ASP A 34 25.44 22.65 13.29
CA ASP A 34 26.17 23.60 12.45
C ASP A 34 25.91 23.26 10.95
N PRO A 35 26.20 24.19 10.04
CA PRO A 35 25.92 23.97 8.61
C PRO A 35 26.66 22.77 8.01
N GLU A 36 27.88 22.47 8.46
CA GLU A 36 28.64 21.32 7.98
C GLU A 36 27.99 19.99 8.43
N GLN A 37 27.55 19.90 9.69
CA GLN A 37 26.85 18.77 10.22
C GLN A 37 25.48 18.59 9.55
N LEU A 38 24.74 19.68 9.30
CA LEU A 38 23.47 19.65 8.58
C LEU A 38 23.65 19.05 7.17
N ARG A 39 24.67 19.51 6.43
CA ARG A 39 24.95 18.97 5.07
C ARG A 39 25.30 17.48 5.11
N LYS A 40 26.06 17.03 6.11
CA LYS A 40 26.36 15.59 6.30
C LYS A 40 25.11 14.77 6.63
N ASP A 41 24.24 15.27 7.50
CA ASP A 41 22.99 14.59 7.86
C ASP A 41 22.05 14.49 6.65
N LEU A 42 21.93 15.55 5.83
CA LEU A 42 21.16 15.55 4.59
C LEU A 42 21.73 14.55 3.57
N ALA A 43 23.06 14.53 3.39
CA ALA A 43 23.70 13.56 2.51
C ALA A 43 23.47 12.12 2.99
N LEU A 44 23.49 11.87 4.29
CA LEU A 44 23.21 10.56 4.88
C LEU A 44 21.75 10.13 4.67
N ASP A 45 20.81 11.05 4.81
CA ASP A 45 19.39 10.77 4.52
C ASP A 45 19.18 10.49 3.03
N ALA A 46 19.86 11.24 2.13
CA ALA A 46 19.84 10.97 0.68
C ALA A 46 20.42 9.59 0.35
N PHE A 47 21.55 9.22 0.99
CA PHE A 47 22.14 7.90 0.84
C PHE A 47 21.16 6.77 1.25
N ASN A 48 20.59 6.88 2.46
CA ASN A 48 19.69 5.85 2.96
C ASN A 48 18.39 5.77 2.17
N CYS A 49 17.85 6.92 1.74
CA CYS A 49 16.66 6.98 0.89
C CYS A 49 16.91 6.26 -0.45
N SER A 50 17.95 6.66 -1.18
CA SER A 50 18.30 6.05 -2.47
C SER A 50 18.60 4.55 -2.32
N ALA A 51 19.38 4.16 -1.31
CA ALA A 51 19.68 2.75 -1.04
C ALA A 51 18.43 1.94 -0.68
N ALA A 52 17.49 2.53 0.07
CA ALA A 52 16.27 1.84 0.50
C ALA A 52 15.30 1.60 -0.66
N PHE A 53 15.23 2.52 -1.63
CA PHE A 53 14.40 2.33 -2.82
C PHE A 53 15.00 1.33 -3.80
N ILE A 54 16.32 1.33 -4.00
CA ILE A 54 17.03 0.31 -4.80
C ILE A 54 16.93 -1.09 -4.15
N ASP A 55 16.76 -1.18 -2.82
CA ASP A 55 16.61 -2.45 -2.07
C ASP A 55 15.15 -2.94 -2.01
N CYS A 56 14.22 -2.25 -2.66
CA CYS A 56 12.79 -2.56 -2.52
C CYS A 56 12.39 -3.94 -3.06
N ASP A 57 13.01 -4.40 -4.13
CA ASP A 57 12.67 -5.65 -4.83
C ASP A 57 13.72 -6.76 -4.66
N ASP A 58 14.72 -6.55 -3.80
CA ASP A 58 15.85 -7.45 -3.58
C ASP A 58 16.72 -7.71 -4.85
N SER A 59 16.47 -6.97 -5.94
CA SER A 59 17.23 -7.02 -7.18
C SER A 59 18.05 -5.74 -7.31
N HIS A 60 19.35 -5.84 -7.50
CA HIS A 60 20.23 -4.68 -7.62
C HIS A 60 20.91 -4.72 -8.99
N SER A 61 20.30 -4.08 -9.99
CA SER A 61 20.85 -4.03 -11.35
C SER A 61 22.17 -3.24 -11.39
N ASP A 62 23.00 -3.50 -12.40
CA ASP A 62 24.23 -2.74 -12.57
C ASP A 62 23.95 -1.27 -12.90
N LEU A 63 22.80 -0.97 -13.49
CA LEU A 63 22.37 0.37 -13.88
C LEU A 63 22.01 1.20 -12.66
N GLU A 64 21.20 0.66 -11.74
CA GLU A 64 20.88 1.28 -10.46
C GLU A 64 22.12 1.54 -9.61
N LEU A 65 23.02 0.57 -9.53
CA LEU A 65 24.25 0.70 -8.76
C LEU A 65 25.21 1.73 -9.37
N LEU A 66 25.28 1.86 -10.68
CA LEU A 66 26.05 2.92 -11.35
C LEU A 66 25.44 4.31 -11.07
N ALA A 67 24.10 4.44 -11.14
CA ALA A 67 23.42 5.68 -10.82
C ALA A 67 23.60 6.06 -9.32
N PHE A 68 23.52 5.07 -8.43
CA PHE A 68 23.78 5.24 -7.00
C PHE A 68 25.21 5.72 -6.71
N ILE A 69 26.21 5.11 -7.34
CA ILE A 69 27.61 5.51 -7.21
C ILE A 69 27.77 6.95 -7.70
N ALA A 70 27.30 7.25 -8.92
CA ALA A 70 27.41 8.58 -9.52
C ALA A 70 26.73 9.69 -8.67
N ALA A 71 25.63 9.35 -7.98
CA ALA A 71 24.91 10.28 -7.15
C ALA A 71 25.62 10.58 -5.80
N LEU A 72 26.38 9.63 -5.28
CA LEU A 72 26.81 9.68 -3.86
C LEU A 72 28.35 9.67 -3.67
N GLU A 73 29.15 9.37 -4.71
CA GLU A 73 30.61 9.27 -4.58
C GLU A 73 31.26 10.56 -4.06
N GLN A 74 30.74 11.73 -4.47
CA GLN A 74 31.27 13.02 -4.01
C GLN A 74 30.92 13.32 -2.54
N HIS A 75 29.84 12.74 -2.03
CA HIS A 75 29.39 12.94 -0.63
C HIS A 75 30.03 11.93 0.32
N PHE A 76 30.38 10.73 -0.19
CA PHE A 76 30.95 9.63 0.59
C PHE A 76 32.20 9.02 -0.04
N PRO A 77 33.28 9.80 -0.27
CA PRO A 77 34.48 9.32 -0.94
C PRO A 77 35.21 8.20 -0.18
N GLU A 78 34.96 8.04 1.11
CA GLU A 78 35.51 6.94 1.91
C GLU A 78 34.76 5.61 1.71
N LEU A 79 33.45 5.67 1.42
CA LEU A 79 32.59 4.51 1.16
C LEU A 79 32.54 4.14 -0.33
N LEU A 80 32.58 5.16 -1.19
CA LEU A 80 32.51 5.09 -2.64
C LEU A 80 33.73 5.80 -3.25
N PRO A 81 34.94 5.24 -3.14
CA PRO A 81 36.13 5.82 -3.75
C PRO A 81 36.02 5.92 -5.28
N PRO A 82 36.76 6.84 -5.92
CA PRO A 82 36.87 6.88 -7.37
C PRO A 82 37.20 5.49 -7.93
N ASP A 83 36.57 5.07 -9.00
CA ASP A 83 36.68 3.73 -9.61
C ASP A 83 35.83 2.62 -8.92
N THR A 84 34.97 2.92 -7.95
CA THR A 84 34.01 1.97 -7.39
C THR A 84 33.12 1.35 -8.48
N LYS A 85 32.93 0.04 -8.44
CA LYS A 85 32.10 -0.69 -9.40
C LYS A 85 30.86 -1.26 -8.72
N PRO A 86 29.79 -1.55 -9.46
CA PRO A 86 28.60 -2.23 -8.92
C PRO A 86 28.91 -3.47 -8.08
N ALA A 87 29.89 -4.27 -8.49
CA ALA A 87 30.32 -5.44 -7.73
C ALA A 87 30.89 -5.11 -6.34
N ASP A 88 31.55 -3.97 -6.20
CA ASP A 88 32.12 -3.53 -4.93
C ASP A 88 31.02 -3.07 -3.96
N VAL A 89 29.97 -2.39 -4.46
CA VAL A 89 28.80 -1.96 -3.70
C VAL A 89 28.03 -3.18 -3.17
N ARG A 90 27.83 -4.21 -4.00
CA ARG A 90 27.21 -5.48 -3.59
C ARG A 90 28.07 -6.21 -2.55
N ALA A 91 29.36 -6.33 -2.79
CA ALA A 91 30.28 -7.01 -1.86
C ALA A 91 30.36 -6.31 -0.49
N ALA A 92 30.27 -4.99 -0.44
CA ALA A 92 30.26 -4.19 0.77
C ALA A 92 28.90 -4.21 1.49
N GLY A 93 27.82 -4.70 0.85
CA GLY A 93 26.47 -4.74 1.41
C GLY A 93 25.89 -3.35 1.70
N LEU A 94 26.23 -2.34 0.90
CA LEU A 94 25.85 -0.95 1.15
C LEU A 94 24.35 -0.70 0.98
N ILE A 95 23.68 -1.52 0.18
CA ILE A 95 22.26 -1.40 -0.16
C ILE A 95 21.43 -2.45 0.58
N THR A 96 21.88 -3.69 0.62
CA THR A 96 21.14 -4.80 1.21
C THR A 96 20.67 -4.54 2.64
N GLY A 97 19.36 -4.73 2.91
CA GLY A 97 18.75 -4.52 4.22
C GLY A 97 18.38 -3.05 4.53
N LYS A 98 18.50 -2.15 3.56
CA LYS A 98 18.17 -0.74 3.73
C LYS A 98 16.67 -0.44 3.63
N ARG A 99 15.87 -1.33 3.09
CA ARG A 99 14.42 -1.20 2.98
C ARG A 99 13.73 -0.84 4.30
N SER A 100 14.26 -1.29 5.43
CA SER A 100 13.74 -0.94 6.76
C SER A 100 13.68 0.56 7.04
N TRP A 101 14.55 1.35 6.37
CA TRP A 101 14.60 2.80 6.51
C TRP A 101 13.31 3.51 6.02
N LEU A 102 12.55 2.88 5.13
CA LEU A 102 11.27 3.42 4.62
C LEU A 102 10.15 3.42 5.68
N ASN A 103 10.32 2.70 6.77
CA ASN A 103 9.30 2.54 7.81
C ASN A 103 9.49 3.46 9.02
N GLU A 104 10.67 4.06 9.19
CA GLU A 104 11.00 4.90 10.33
C GLU A 104 11.54 6.27 9.89
N PRO A 105 11.05 7.37 10.48
CA PRO A 105 11.52 8.71 10.12
C PRO A 105 12.98 8.90 10.58
N SER A 106 13.79 9.55 9.73
CA SER A 106 15.17 9.88 10.10
C SER A 106 15.25 10.80 11.33
N GLY A 107 16.37 10.77 12.02
CA GLY A 107 16.60 11.66 13.15
C GLY A 107 16.61 13.16 12.74
N LEU A 108 17.04 13.46 11.52
CA LEU A 108 16.98 14.80 10.94
C LEU A 108 15.55 15.22 10.67
N PHE A 109 14.76 14.37 9.98
CA PHE A 109 13.35 14.66 9.70
C PHE A 109 12.53 14.88 10.97
N ASN A 110 12.70 14.05 12.00
CA ASN A 110 12.08 14.26 13.29
C ASN A 110 12.44 15.62 13.92
N SER A 111 13.70 16.03 13.77
CA SER A 111 14.15 17.34 14.28
C SER A 111 13.53 18.52 13.51
N ILE A 112 13.33 18.35 12.19
CA ILE A 112 12.67 19.34 11.33
C ILE A 112 11.18 19.47 11.69
N VAL A 113 10.48 18.35 11.85
CA VAL A 113 9.07 18.35 12.29
C VAL A 113 8.92 19.01 13.66
N ALA A 114 9.82 18.74 14.59
CA ALA A 114 9.80 19.38 15.90
C ALA A 114 10.08 20.90 15.83
N ALA A 115 10.92 21.35 14.90
CA ALA A 115 11.17 22.76 14.65
C ALA A 115 9.95 23.47 14.06
N ASP A 116 9.24 22.83 13.12
CA ASP A 116 8.01 23.35 12.55
C ASP A 116 6.92 23.57 13.62
N GLN A 117 6.79 22.65 14.57
CA GLN A 117 5.84 22.76 15.68
C GLN A 117 6.15 23.95 16.60
N GLN A 118 7.42 24.20 16.86
CA GLN A 118 7.85 25.31 17.73
C GLN A 118 7.79 26.67 17.04
N GLY A 119 8.06 26.68 15.72
CA GLY A 119 8.20 27.90 14.93
C GLY A 119 6.98 28.26 14.06
N GLY A 120 6.00 27.37 13.89
CA GLY A 120 4.88 27.55 12.95
C GLY A 120 5.36 27.62 11.48
N THR A 121 6.43 26.91 11.17
CA THR A 121 7.05 26.82 9.83
C THR A 121 6.62 25.55 9.10
N ALA A 122 7.02 25.38 7.84
CA ALA A 122 6.66 24.24 6.98
C ALA A 122 7.91 23.59 6.35
N TYR A 123 9.03 23.56 7.07
CA TYR A 123 10.27 22.95 6.60
C TYR A 123 10.16 21.47 6.30
N SER A 124 9.34 20.75 7.08
CA SER A 124 9.08 19.32 6.87
C SER A 124 8.36 19.06 5.55
N SER A 125 7.52 19.98 5.06
CA SER A 125 6.89 19.88 3.75
C SER A 125 7.92 19.95 2.62
N VAL A 126 8.89 20.86 2.70
CA VAL A 126 9.97 20.97 1.71
C VAL A 126 10.84 19.71 1.70
N TYR A 127 11.17 19.19 2.90
CA TYR A 127 11.89 17.92 3.01
C TYR A 127 11.10 16.76 2.36
N TYR A 128 9.82 16.66 2.66
CA TYR A 128 8.93 15.64 2.12
C TYR A 128 8.85 15.67 0.58
N GLU A 129 8.67 16.85 -0.01
CA GLU A 129 8.61 17.02 -1.47
C GLU A 129 9.92 16.60 -2.15
N GLN A 130 11.06 17.03 -1.62
CA GLN A 130 12.35 16.69 -2.20
C GLN A 130 12.71 15.20 -2.01
N ALA A 131 12.38 14.62 -0.85
CA ALA A 131 12.59 13.20 -0.58
C ALA A 131 11.73 12.31 -1.48
N LEU A 132 10.45 12.67 -1.73
CA LEU A 132 9.59 11.96 -2.66
C LEU A 132 10.08 12.06 -4.11
N ARG A 133 10.56 13.25 -4.54
CA ARG A 133 11.14 13.41 -5.88
C ARG A 133 12.33 12.48 -6.08
N MET A 134 13.23 12.41 -5.09
CA MET A 134 14.38 11.50 -5.11
C MET A 134 13.95 10.04 -5.12
N ALA A 135 12.92 9.68 -4.34
CA ALA A 135 12.33 8.35 -4.33
C ALA A 135 11.83 7.92 -5.71
N HIS A 136 11.03 8.79 -6.35
CA HIS A 136 10.53 8.53 -7.71
C HIS A 136 11.65 8.42 -8.75
N THR A 137 12.73 9.18 -8.60
CA THR A 137 13.88 9.06 -9.50
C THR A 137 14.63 7.75 -9.28
N ALA A 138 14.76 7.30 -8.01
CA ALA A 138 15.44 6.04 -7.70
C ALA A 138 14.70 4.81 -8.28
N ILE A 139 13.36 4.78 -8.17
CA ILE A 139 12.55 3.69 -8.74
C ILE A 139 12.38 3.77 -10.26
N GLY A 140 12.70 4.90 -10.87
CA GLY A 140 12.66 5.08 -12.33
C GLY A 140 13.98 4.75 -13.03
N LEU A 141 14.96 4.19 -12.32
CA LEU A 141 16.26 3.80 -12.90
C LEU A 141 16.19 2.53 -13.72
N ASP A 142 15.24 1.66 -13.43
CA ASP A 142 14.98 0.45 -14.17
C ASP A 142 13.91 0.64 -15.24
N ASP A 143 13.98 -0.13 -16.31
CA ASP A 143 12.92 -0.18 -17.35
C ASP A 143 11.58 -0.73 -16.81
N TYR A 144 11.59 -1.29 -15.59
CA TYR A 144 10.44 -1.91 -14.94
C TYR A 144 10.31 -1.47 -13.49
N THR A 145 9.31 -0.65 -13.19
CA THR A 145 8.97 -0.33 -11.79
C THR A 145 8.27 -1.52 -11.13
N SER A 146 8.91 -2.12 -10.13
CA SER A 146 8.39 -3.28 -9.42
C SER A 146 7.25 -2.91 -8.46
N ARG A 147 6.38 -3.88 -8.11
CA ARG A 147 5.35 -3.67 -7.08
C ARG A 147 5.95 -3.30 -5.72
N PHE A 148 7.15 -3.80 -5.44
CA PHE A 148 7.84 -3.56 -4.17
C PHE A 148 8.31 -2.12 -4.08
N GLU A 149 8.75 -1.54 -5.17
CA GLU A 149 9.14 -0.13 -5.25
C GLU A 149 7.94 0.80 -5.09
N LEU A 150 6.82 0.53 -5.79
CA LEU A 150 5.57 1.31 -5.62
C LEU A 150 5.03 1.20 -4.19
N SER A 151 5.06 0.00 -3.59
CA SER A 151 4.70 -0.20 -2.19
C SER A 151 5.67 0.54 -1.26
N GLY A 152 6.96 0.58 -1.58
CA GLY A 152 7.98 1.33 -0.86
C GLY A 152 7.69 2.83 -0.83
N VAL A 153 7.31 3.42 -1.98
CA VAL A 153 6.92 4.84 -2.05
C VAL A 153 5.70 5.11 -1.19
N GLU A 154 4.67 4.27 -1.24
CA GLU A 154 3.46 4.48 -0.43
C GLU A 154 3.74 4.31 1.07
N GLN A 155 4.59 3.35 1.46
CA GLN A 155 5.03 3.18 2.85
C GLN A 155 5.80 4.41 3.33
N PHE A 156 6.77 4.86 2.55
CA PHE A 156 7.58 6.04 2.85
C PHE A 156 6.72 7.30 2.96
N ARG A 157 5.85 7.55 1.98
CA ARG A 157 4.89 8.65 1.98
C ARG A 157 4.01 8.62 3.23
N SER A 158 3.43 7.47 3.54
CA SER A 158 2.56 7.29 4.71
C SER A 158 3.31 7.54 6.02
N MET A 159 4.54 7.06 6.14
CA MET A 159 5.41 7.28 7.30
C MET A 159 5.69 8.78 7.49
N MET A 160 6.13 9.47 6.43
CA MET A 160 6.43 10.89 6.47
C MET A 160 5.21 11.74 6.88
N LEU A 161 4.05 11.50 6.25
CA LEU A 161 2.80 12.21 6.55
C LEU A 161 2.30 11.94 7.97
N ARG A 162 2.45 10.71 8.50
CA ARG A 162 2.10 10.41 9.91
C ARG A 162 3.02 11.18 10.85
N THR A 163 4.31 11.22 10.58
CA THR A 163 5.29 11.95 11.42
C THR A 163 4.98 13.46 11.45
N MET A 164 4.63 14.05 10.30
CA MET A 164 4.21 15.46 10.22
C MET A 164 2.90 15.73 10.99
N LYS A 165 1.93 14.80 10.92
CA LYS A 165 0.64 14.91 11.63
C LYS A 165 0.77 14.68 13.14
N SER A 166 1.55 13.70 13.58
CA SER A 166 1.76 13.42 15.01
C SER A 166 2.39 14.59 15.74
N GLY A 167 3.12 15.41 15.02
CA GLY A 167 3.69 16.64 15.51
C GLY A 167 2.67 17.74 15.84
N ASN A 168 1.50 17.74 15.30
CA ASN A 168 0.51 18.82 15.46
C ASN A 168 -0.46 18.61 16.66
N VAL A 169 -0.27 17.58 17.49
CA VAL A 169 -1.21 17.19 18.60
C VAL A 169 -0.73 17.60 19.99
N ASN A 170 0.37 18.34 20.15
CA ASN A 170 0.81 18.77 21.50
C ASN A 170 1.12 20.28 21.60
N SER A 171 0.07 21.09 21.72
CA SER A 171 0.17 22.42 22.36
C SER A 171 -0.71 22.45 23.60
N GLY A 172 -0.16 22.06 24.76
CA GLY A 172 -0.81 22.21 26.06
C GLY A 172 -0.07 21.54 27.21
N ALA A 173 0.82 22.32 27.88
CA ALA A 173 1.25 22.22 29.27
C ALA A 173 2.10 21.03 29.76
N SER A 174 3.40 21.25 29.88
CA SER A 174 4.18 21.46 31.10
C SER A 174 4.27 20.37 32.19
N VAL A 175 5.57 20.05 32.50
CA VAL A 175 6.23 19.68 33.78
C VAL A 175 6.40 18.21 34.13
N ALA A 176 7.69 17.91 34.22
CA ALA A 176 8.44 16.78 34.78
C ALA A 176 7.79 15.96 35.89
N THR A 177 7.95 14.63 35.85
CA THR A 177 8.78 13.89 36.83
C THR A 177 8.88 12.40 36.46
N SER A 178 10.03 11.83 36.78
CA SER A 178 10.47 10.45 36.69
C SER A 178 9.47 9.43 37.24
N GLY A 179 9.22 8.33 36.48
CA GLY A 179 8.52 7.15 36.99
C GLY A 179 8.30 6.08 35.93
N THR A 180 8.70 4.90 36.24
CA THR A 180 8.65 3.55 35.65
C THR A 180 7.53 3.28 34.62
N PRO A 181 7.76 2.46 33.58
CA PRO A 181 6.76 2.19 32.54
C PRO A 181 5.64 1.29 33.06
N THR A 182 4.48 1.89 33.27
CA THR A 182 3.24 1.15 33.48
C THR A 182 2.42 1.27 32.20
N SER A 183 1.94 0.13 31.71
CA SER A 183 0.99 -0.04 30.62
C SER A 183 -0.04 1.12 30.57
N ALA A 184 0.05 1.94 29.53
CA ALA A 184 -0.93 3.01 29.31
C ALA A 184 -2.15 2.43 28.58
N ALA A 185 -3.29 2.53 29.22
CA ALA A 185 -4.61 2.36 28.61
C ALA A 185 -4.79 3.37 27.46
N PRO A 186 -5.65 3.07 26.46
CA PRO A 186 -5.90 3.98 25.35
C PRO A 186 -6.52 5.28 25.86
N PRO A 187 -6.20 6.44 25.23
CA PRO A 187 -6.78 7.71 25.62
C PRO A 187 -8.30 7.69 25.40
N ALA A 188 -9.01 8.07 26.44
CA ALA A 188 -10.44 8.25 26.41
C ALA A 188 -10.80 9.50 25.60
N ASP A 189 -11.89 9.36 24.80
CA ASP A 189 -12.69 10.40 24.16
C ASP A 189 -11.97 11.31 23.12
N GLU A 190 -11.62 10.74 21.95
CA GLU A 190 -11.74 11.48 20.70
C GLU A 190 -13.25 11.58 20.39
N GLU A 191 -13.80 12.79 20.32
CA GLU A 191 -15.17 13.01 19.85
C GLU A 191 -15.29 12.41 18.45
N LEU A 192 -16.07 11.32 18.36
CA LEU A 192 -16.34 10.67 17.07
C LEU A 192 -16.97 11.68 16.13
N PRO A 193 -16.60 11.69 14.83
CA PRO A 193 -17.27 12.55 13.87
C PRO A 193 -18.79 12.33 13.94
N PRO A 194 -19.62 13.36 13.64
CA PRO A 194 -21.08 13.23 13.73
C PRO A 194 -21.55 12.03 12.91
N GLN A 195 -22.54 11.31 13.43
CA GLN A 195 -23.13 10.16 12.75
C GLN A 195 -23.83 10.67 11.49
N ARG A 196 -23.50 10.06 10.34
CA ARG A 196 -24.11 10.38 9.05
C ARG A 196 -25.47 9.69 8.92
N ASP A 197 -26.36 10.30 8.18
CA ASP A 197 -27.67 9.71 7.88
C ASP A 197 -27.52 8.48 6.97
N ILE A 198 -28.39 7.49 7.19
CA ILE A 198 -28.35 6.24 6.41
C ILE A 198 -28.67 6.46 4.93
N ASP A 199 -29.59 7.39 4.65
CA ASP A 199 -30.01 7.64 3.27
C ASP A 199 -28.89 8.37 2.49
N GLU A 200 -28.13 9.30 3.13
CA GLU A 200 -26.90 9.88 2.54
C GLU A 200 -25.83 8.82 2.23
N LEU A 201 -25.65 7.85 3.12
CA LEU A 201 -24.66 6.76 2.91
C LEU A 201 -25.08 5.82 1.78
N LEU A 202 -26.38 5.58 1.62
CA LEU A 202 -26.91 4.78 0.51
C LEU A 202 -26.85 5.55 -0.82
N GLU A 203 -27.02 6.87 -0.81
CA GLU A 203 -26.81 7.71 -2.01
C GLU A 203 -25.32 7.72 -2.42
N GLU A 204 -24.36 7.77 -1.46
CA GLU A 204 -22.94 7.64 -1.74
C GLU A 204 -22.59 6.25 -2.29
N LEU A 205 -23.22 5.19 -1.77
CA LEU A 205 -23.08 3.84 -2.32
C LEU A 205 -23.57 3.78 -3.77
N ASP A 206 -24.72 4.41 -4.06
CA ASP A 206 -25.30 4.44 -5.41
C ASP A 206 -24.46 5.25 -6.39
N ALA A 207 -23.74 6.26 -5.91
CA ALA A 207 -22.85 7.10 -6.72
C ALA A 207 -21.54 6.39 -7.13
N LEU A 208 -21.21 5.23 -6.51
CA LEU A 208 -20.05 4.45 -6.95
C LEU A 208 -20.24 3.99 -8.40
N ILE A 209 -19.14 4.00 -9.16
CA ILE A 209 -19.15 3.53 -10.56
C ILE A 209 -19.35 2.02 -10.56
N GLY A 210 -20.26 1.51 -11.40
CA GLY A 210 -20.57 0.09 -11.51
C GLY A 210 -21.03 -0.56 -10.20
N LEU A 211 -20.63 -1.80 -9.97
CA LEU A 211 -20.88 -2.55 -8.72
C LEU A 211 -22.36 -2.79 -8.40
N GLU A 212 -23.23 -2.94 -9.41
CA GLU A 212 -24.68 -3.03 -9.19
C GLU A 212 -25.07 -4.19 -8.26
N SER A 213 -24.47 -5.38 -8.43
CA SER A 213 -24.68 -6.53 -7.56
C SER A 213 -24.25 -6.27 -6.11
N VAL A 214 -23.13 -5.55 -5.91
CA VAL A 214 -22.62 -5.17 -4.59
C VAL A 214 -23.55 -4.17 -3.91
N LYS A 215 -24.04 -3.16 -4.65
CA LYS A 215 -25.00 -2.17 -4.16
C LYS A 215 -26.29 -2.81 -3.67
N GLU A 216 -26.83 -3.75 -4.44
CA GLU A 216 -28.03 -4.51 -4.08
C GLU A 216 -27.83 -5.32 -2.80
N GLU A 217 -26.70 -6.05 -2.67
CA GLU A 217 -26.40 -6.85 -1.49
C GLU A 217 -26.18 -5.99 -0.25
N VAL A 218 -25.47 -4.86 -0.35
CA VAL A 218 -25.26 -3.93 0.77
C VAL A 218 -26.59 -3.29 1.21
N LYS A 219 -27.45 -2.90 0.26
CA LYS A 219 -28.81 -2.39 0.56
C LYS A 219 -29.66 -3.44 1.24
N LEU A 220 -29.55 -4.71 0.82
CA LEU A 220 -30.26 -5.82 1.46
C LEU A 220 -29.78 -6.01 2.91
N VAL A 221 -28.46 -5.98 3.15
CA VAL A 221 -27.89 -6.03 4.51
C VAL A 221 -28.40 -4.87 5.36
N ALA A 222 -28.37 -3.65 4.85
CA ALA A 222 -28.86 -2.46 5.54
C ALA A 222 -30.35 -2.56 5.87
N ALA A 223 -31.19 -3.04 4.92
CA ALA A 223 -32.62 -3.23 5.15
C ALA A 223 -32.92 -4.28 6.24
N LEU A 224 -32.18 -5.40 6.24
CA LEU A 224 -32.32 -6.44 7.26
C LEU A 224 -31.97 -5.89 8.66
N LEU A 225 -30.87 -5.18 8.78
CA LEU A 225 -30.44 -4.56 10.04
C LEU A 225 -31.45 -3.51 10.53
N ARG A 226 -31.99 -2.69 9.63
CA ARG A 226 -33.03 -1.70 9.95
C ARG A 226 -34.29 -2.39 10.50
N VAL A 227 -34.71 -3.51 9.91
CA VAL A 227 -35.84 -4.30 10.40
C VAL A 227 -35.52 -4.94 11.76
N GLN A 228 -34.34 -5.47 11.96
CA GLN A 228 -33.89 -6.03 13.25
C GLN A 228 -33.94 -4.96 14.35
N LYS A 229 -33.43 -3.76 14.09
CA LYS A 229 -33.51 -2.60 15.01
C LYS A 229 -34.97 -2.27 15.38
N LEU A 230 -35.86 -2.15 14.38
CA LEU A 230 -37.28 -1.87 14.61
C LEU A 230 -37.99 -2.97 15.43
N ARG A 231 -37.56 -4.25 15.25
CA ARG A 231 -38.08 -5.36 16.06
C ARG A 231 -37.61 -5.28 17.50
N ALA A 232 -36.32 -4.99 17.72
CA ALA A 232 -35.75 -4.79 19.05
C ALA A 232 -36.43 -3.64 19.79
N GLU A 233 -36.67 -2.52 19.15
CA GLU A 233 -37.38 -1.35 19.71
C GLU A 233 -38.84 -1.64 20.12
N ARG A 234 -39.43 -2.73 19.58
CA ARG A 234 -40.78 -3.18 19.85
C ARG A 234 -40.85 -4.44 20.71
N ASP A 235 -39.75 -4.81 21.37
CA ASP A 235 -39.63 -6.03 22.19
C ASP A 235 -40.01 -7.34 21.42
N LEU A 236 -39.84 -7.35 20.08
CA LEU A 236 -40.08 -8.51 19.26
C LEU A 236 -38.81 -9.36 19.14
N PRO A 237 -38.92 -10.71 19.07
CA PRO A 237 -37.77 -11.59 18.89
C PRO A 237 -36.95 -11.20 17.65
N VAL A 238 -35.65 -10.94 17.83
CA VAL A 238 -34.71 -10.70 16.71
C VAL A 238 -33.97 -11.99 16.42
N PRO A 239 -34.01 -12.50 15.18
CA PRO A 239 -33.20 -13.66 14.80
C PRO A 239 -31.71 -13.35 14.97
N ASP A 240 -30.99 -14.28 15.60
CA ASP A 240 -29.53 -14.20 15.68
C ASP A 240 -28.94 -14.47 14.28
N SER A 241 -28.34 -13.47 13.69
CA SER A 241 -27.70 -13.57 12.36
C SER A 241 -26.32 -12.95 12.40
N SER A 242 -25.34 -13.64 11.86
CA SER A 242 -24.00 -13.13 11.73
C SER A 242 -23.97 -11.87 10.85
N ARG A 243 -23.19 -10.88 11.29
CA ARG A 243 -22.98 -9.58 10.61
C ARG A 243 -21.70 -9.56 9.79
N HIS A 244 -20.90 -10.65 9.90
CA HIS A 244 -19.63 -10.77 9.21
C HIS A 244 -19.83 -11.13 7.74
N LEU A 245 -18.94 -10.67 6.86
CA LEU A 245 -19.05 -10.78 5.41
C LEU A 245 -17.78 -11.31 4.80
N ILE A 246 -17.92 -11.88 3.60
CA ILE A 246 -16.80 -12.19 2.71
C ILE A 246 -16.95 -11.34 1.46
N PHE A 247 -15.88 -10.65 1.06
CA PHE A 247 -15.78 -9.90 -0.18
C PHE A 247 -14.86 -10.64 -1.13
N VAL A 248 -15.37 -11.03 -2.30
CA VAL A 248 -14.56 -11.74 -3.30
C VAL A 248 -14.51 -10.96 -4.61
N GLY A 249 -13.35 -10.96 -5.26
CA GLY A 249 -13.14 -10.31 -6.55
C GLY A 249 -11.69 -9.90 -6.76
N ASN A 250 -11.37 -9.51 -7.99
CA ASN A 250 -10.05 -9.08 -8.41
C ASN A 250 -9.59 -7.80 -7.69
N PRO A 251 -8.28 -7.49 -7.69
CA PRO A 251 -7.74 -6.23 -7.12
C PRO A 251 -8.38 -5.00 -7.77
N GLY A 252 -8.47 -3.91 -7.02
CA GLY A 252 -8.96 -2.63 -7.55
C GLY A 252 -10.46 -2.56 -7.87
N THR A 253 -11.26 -3.57 -7.49
CA THR A 253 -12.73 -3.59 -7.69
C THR A 253 -13.52 -2.81 -6.64
N GLY A 254 -12.85 -2.08 -5.73
CA GLY A 254 -13.54 -1.23 -4.74
C GLY A 254 -13.88 -1.89 -3.41
N LYS A 255 -13.37 -3.11 -3.10
CA LYS A 255 -13.65 -3.83 -1.83
C LYS A 255 -13.42 -2.98 -0.58
N THR A 256 -12.28 -2.31 -0.48
CA THR A 256 -11.94 -1.44 0.65
C THR A 256 -12.85 -0.21 0.73
N THR A 257 -13.19 0.38 -0.41
CA THR A 257 -14.10 1.54 -0.48
C THR A 257 -15.48 1.18 0.05
N VAL A 258 -16.03 0.04 -0.39
CA VAL A 258 -17.33 -0.46 0.08
C VAL A 258 -17.25 -0.88 1.55
N ALA A 259 -16.15 -1.50 2.02
CA ALA A 259 -15.98 -1.85 3.44
C ALA A 259 -16.00 -0.61 4.34
N ARG A 260 -15.39 0.49 3.90
CA ARG A 260 -15.40 1.78 4.63
C ARG A 260 -16.79 2.38 4.70
N LEU A 261 -17.52 2.36 3.60
CA LEU A 261 -18.90 2.84 3.56
C LEU A 261 -19.82 1.96 4.42
N LEU A 262 -19.66 0.64 4.34
CA LEU A 262 -20.38 -0.33 5.15
C LEU A 262 -20.15 -0.11 6.66
N ALA A 263 -18.94 0.24 7.08
CA ALA A 263 -18.65 0.56 8.47
C ALA A 263 -19.46 1.77 8.96
N GLN A 264 -19.64 2.79 8.13
CA GLN A 264 -20.49 3.94 8.42
C GLN A 264 -21.99 3.56 8.45
N ILE A 265 -22.42 2.70 7.52
CA ILE A 265 -23.80 2.17 7.50
C ILE A 265 -24.08 1.38 8.78
N TYR A 266 -23.16 0.52 9.23
CA TYR A 266 -23.32 -0.21 10.48
C TYR A 266 -23.40 0.72 11.70
N ARG A 267 -22.62 1.79 11.71
CA ARG A 267 -22.72 2.83 12.73
C ARG A 267 -24.07 3.53 12.71
N SER A 268 -24.56 3.94 11.55
CA SER A 268 -25.86 4.61 11.38
C SER A 268 -27.01 3.73 11.86
N LEU A 269 -26.91 2.42 11.66
CA LEU A 269 -27.91 1.46 12.10
C LEU A 269 -27.75 1.05 13.58
N GLY A 270 -26.68 1.47 14.26
CA GLY A 270 -26.41 1.14 15.66
C GLY A 270 -25.92 -0.29 15.87
N VAL A 271 -25.27 -0.87 14.85
CA VAL A 271 -24.61 -2.19 14.91
C VAL A 271 -23.27 -2.09 15.63
N VAL A 272 -22.57 -0.99 15.40
CA VAL A 272 -21.31 -0.59 16.02
C VAL A 272 -21.38 0.90 16.38
N ASP A 273 -20.68 1.34 17.43
CA ASP A 273 -20.78 2.72 17.91
C ASP A 273 -19.82 3.68 17.19
N LYS A 274 -18.63 3.21 16.81
CA LYS A 274 -17.59 4.05 16.19
C LYS A 274 -17.65 4.01 14.67
N GLY A 275 -17.87 2.85 14.06
CA GLY A 275 -17.97 2.69 12.61
C GLY A 275 -16.68 3.03 11.85
N HIS A 276 -15.53 2.91 12.48
CA HIS A 276 -14.23 3.02 11.83
C HIS A 276 -13.83 1.71 11.18
N LEU A 277 -12.95 1.78 10.18
CA LEU A 277 -12.40 0.62 9.49
C LEU A 277 -10.96 0.40 9.95
N VAL A 278 -10.64 -0.81 10.39
CA VAL A 278 -9.27 -1.29 10.60
C VAL A 278 -8.94 -2.25 9.48
N GLU A 279 -7.95 -1.89 8.67
CA GLU A 279 -7.47 -2.71 7.56
C GLU A 279 -6.23 -3.49 8.00
N THR A 280 -6.15 -4.76 7.61
CA THR A 280 -5.01 -5.64 7.88
C THR A 280 -4.89 -6.69 6.80
N ASP A 281 -3.73 -7.31 6.74
CA ASP A 281 -3.40 -8.46 5.90
C ASP A 281 -2.69 -9.55 6.73
N ARG A 282 -2.14 -10.55 6.07
CA ARG A 282 -1.33 -11.59 6.74
C ARG A 282 -0.21 -11.00 7.58
N SER A 283 0.51 -9.99 7.09
CA SER A 283 1.66 -9.40 7.78
C SER A 283 1.25 -8.70 9.09
N GLY A 284 0.06 -8.12 9.10
CA GLY A 284 -0.55 -7.53 10.28
C GLY A 284 -1.03 -8.55 11.34
N MET A 285 -1.32 -9.79 10.93
CA MET A 285 -1.92 -10.83 11.78
C MET A 285 -0.89 -11.85 12.30
N VAL A 286 0.08 -12.24 11.47
CA VAL A 286 1.05 -13.30 11.79
C VAL A 286 2.32 -12.69 12.39
N ALA A 287 2.86 -13.33 13.43
CA ALA A 287 4.12 -12.96 14.04
C ALA A 287 5.22 -13.97 13.70
N GLY A 288 6.48 -13.55 13.81
CA GLY A 288 7.65 -14.41 13.54
C GLY A 288 8.01 -15.39 14.64
N PHE A 289 7.37 -15.31 15.83
CA PHE A 289 7.71 -16.12 17.01
C PHE A 289 6.48 -16.79 17.61
N VAL A 290 6.70 -17.97 18.19
CA VAL A 290 5.66 -18.77 18.86
C VAL A 290 4.94 -17.95 19.92
N GLY A 291 3.60 -17.99 19.93
CA GLY A 291 2.73 -17.36 20.93
C GLY A 291 2.51 -15.87 20.77
N GLN A 292 3.12 -15.20 19.79
CA GLN A 292 2.89 -13.78 19.52
C GLN A 292 1.77 -13.52 18.52
N THR A 293 1.45 -14.50 17.67
CA THR A 293 0.39 -14.38 16.67
C THR A 293 -0.98 -14.15 17.32
N ALA A 294 -1.33 -14.95 18.32
CA ALA A 294 -2.58 -14.76 19.06
C ALA A 294 -2.67 -13.36 19.73
N THR A 295 -1.57 -12.85 20.28
CA THR A 295 -1.53 -11.49 20.85
C THR A 295 -1.79 -10.44 19.78
N LYS A 296 -1.12 -10.54 18.63
CA LYS A 296 -1.25 -9.61 17.51
C LYS A 296 -2.68 -9.57 16.96
N VAL A 297 -3.32 -10.74 16.83
CA VAL A 297 -4.72 -10.84 16.41
C VAL A 297 -5.66 -10.22 17.45
N ASN A 298 -5.42 -10.43 18.76
CA ASN A 298 -6.22 -9.77 19.82
C ASN A 298 -6.08 -8.24 19.76
N GLU A 299 -4.88 -7.70 19.58
CA GLU A 299 -4.63 -6.26 19.45
C GLU A 299 -5.37 -5.66 18.23
N LEU A 300 -5.47 -6.39 17.12
CA LEU A 300 -6.25 -5.98 15.96
C LEU A 300 -7.76 -5.88 16.29
N PHE A 301 -8.29 -6.88 17.01
CA PHE A 301 -9.69 -6.85 17.45
C PHE A 301 -9.94 -5.75 18.48
N ASP A 302 -8.99 -5.44 19.36
CA ASP A 302 -9.08 -4.31 20.28
C ASP A 302 -9.11 -2.96 19.54
N ARG A 303 -8.29 -2.83 18.49
CA ARG A 303 -8.30 -1.65 17.62
C ARG A 303 -9.59 -1.51 16.82
N ALA A 304 -10.19 -2.62 16.41
CA ALA A 304 -11.43 -2.66 15.65
C ALA A 304 -12.68 -2.62 16.53
N ASP A 305 -12.53 -2.51 17.86
CA ASP A 305 -13.67 -2.51 18.80
C ASP A 305 -14.66 -1.38 18.50
N GLN A 306 -15.93 -1.73 18.35
CA GLN A 306 -17.02 -0.86 17.88
C GLN A 306 -16.84 -0.36 16.44
N GLY A 307 -16.19 -1.16 15.59
CA GLY A 307 -15.91 -0.86 14.18
C GLY A 307 -15.93 -2.10 13.30
N VAL A 308 -15.26 -1.98 12.15
CA VAL A 308 -15.12 -3.06 11.16
C VAL A 308 -13.64 -3.41 10.99
N LEU A 309 -13.32 -4.69 11.05
CA LEU A 309 -12.02 -5.25 10.72
C LEU A 309 -12.07 -5.84 9.32
N LEU A 310 -11.31 -5.27 8.39
CA LEU A 310 -11.11 -5.81 7.04
C LEU A 310 -9.79 -6.57 7.01
N VAL A 311 -9.87 -7.87 6.71
CA VAL A 311 -8.70 -8.72 6.47
C VAL A 311 -8.57 -8.92 4.96
N ASP A 312 -7.62 -8.21 4.35
CA ASP A 312 -7.38 -8.34 2.92
C ASP A 312 -6.49 -9.55 2.63
N GLU A 313 -6.68 -10.15 1.45
CA GLU A 313 -6.01 -11.41 1.06
C GLU A 313 -6.04 -12.48 2.17
N ALA A 314 -7.19 -12.64 2.83
CA ALA A 314 -7.34 -13.52 3.98
C ALA A 314 -6.90 -14.98 3.71
N TYR A 315 -7.01 -15.45 2.48
CA TYR A 315 -6.51 -16.74 2.03
C TYR A 315 -5.00 -16.90 2.22
N SER A 316 -4.25 -15.80 2.23
CA SER A 316 -2.80 -15.83 2.45
C SER A 316 -2.42 -16.42 3.82
N LEU A 317 -3.33 -16.38 4.80
CA LEU A 317 -3.17 -17.01 6.11
C LEU A 317 -3.03 -18.53 6.02
N THR A 318 -3.52 -19.17 4.95
CA THR A 318 -3.36 -20.62 4.73
C THR A 318 -2.06 -20.98 3.99
N ARG A 319 -1.39 -19.99 3.37
CA ARG A 319 -0.14 -20.19 2.64
C ARG A 319 1.01 -20.30 3.63
N GLY A 320 1.51 -21.51 3.86
CA GLY A 320 2.67 -21.74 4.72
C GLY A 320 2.83 -23.20 5.08
N GLY A 321 4.04 -23.63 5.45
CA GLY A 321 4.35 -25.00 5.85
C GLY A 321 3.89 -25.30 7.29
N GLU A 322 4.14 -26.55 7.77
CA GLU A 322 3.73 -27.02 9.11
C GLU A 322 4.23 -26.14 10.28
N LYS A 323 5.20 -25.26 10.05
CA LYS A 323 5.75 -24.33 11.05
C LYS A 323 5.19 -22.91 10.95
N ASP A 324 4.19 -22.70 10.10
CA ASP A 324 3.60 -21.40 9.85
C ASP A 324 2.53 -21.06 10.89
N PHE A 325 2.58 -19.86 11.42
CA PHE A 325 1.63 -19.36 12.41
C PHE A 325 0.32 -18.81 11.82
N GLY A 326 0.11 -18.89 10.51
CA GLY A 326 -1.13 -18.45 9.86
C GLY A 326 -2.35 -19.24 10.34
N ARG A 327 -2.21 -20.54 10.60
CA ARG A 327 -3.27 -21.35 11.19
C ARG A 327 -3.64 -20.88 12.61
N GLU A 328 -2.66 -20.52 13.44
CA GLU A 328 -2.89 -19.94 14.76
C GLU A 328 -3.65 -18.62 14.67
N ALA A 329 -3.34 -17.78 13.65
CA ALA A 329 -4.07 -16.55 13.38
C ALA A 329 -5.54 -16.82 13.02
N ILE A 330 -5.80 -17.79 12.13
CA ILE A 330 -7.17 -18.20 11.74
C ILE A 330 -7.93 -18.71 12.95
N ASP A 331 -7.39 -19.63 13.73
CA ASP A 331 -8.06 -20.21 14.89
C ASP A 331 -8.40 -19.17 15.94
N THR A 332 -7.47 -18.23 16.19
CA THR A 332 -7.68 -17.08 17.09
C THR A 332 -8.75 -16.14 16.57
N MET A 333 -8.69 -15.79 15.28
CA MET A 333 -9.68 -14.92 14.63
C MET A 333 -11.08 -15.52 14.68
N VAL A 334 -11.24 -16.82 14.30
CA VAL A 334 -12.53 -17.51 14.31
C VAL A 334 -13.16 -17.53 15.71
N LYS A 335 -12.34 -17.67 16.75
CA LYS A 335 -12.78 -17.55 18.13
C LYS A 335 -13.25 -16.15 18.48
N LEU A 336 -12.43 -15.12 18.15
CA LEU A 336 -12.74 -13.73 18.46
C LEU A 336 -13.95 -13.20 17.69
N VAL A 337 -14.17 -13.67 16.48
CA VAL A 337 -15.38 -13.38 15.68
C VAL A 337 -16.66 -13.79 16.44
N GLU A 338 -16.63 -14.90 17.17
CA GLU A 338 -17.75 -15.32 18.02
C GLU A 338 -17.80 -14.53 19.35
N ASP A 339 -16.65 -14.44 20.03
CA ASP A 339 -16.57 -13.85 21.36
C ASP A 339 -16.89 -12.34 21.33
N ARG A 340 -16.60 -11.65 20.21
CA ARG A 340 -16.79 -10.19 20.03
C ARG A 340 -17.82 -9.83 18.95
N ARG A 341 -18.75 -10.75 18.63
CA ARG A 341 -19.73 -10.58 17.57
C ARG A 341 -20.65 -9.36 17.72
N ASP A 342 -20.79 -8.85 18.94
CA ASP A 342 -21.62 -7.69 19.25
C ASP A 342 -20.85 -6.36 19.19
N SER A 343 -19.52 -6.40 19.11
CA SER A 343 -18.69 -5.19 19.13
C SER A 343 -17.79 -5.02 17.90
N VAL A 344 -17.51 -6.10 17.15
CA VAL A 344 -16.65 -6.06 15.96
C VAL A 344 -17.33 -6.78 14.80
N VAL A 345 -17.38 -6.11 13.65
CA VAL A 345 -17.74 -6.76 12.39
C VAL A 345 -16.47 -7.09 11.63
N VAL A 346 -16.36 -8.33 11.14
CA VAL A 346 -15.21 -8.77 10.35
C VAL A 346 -15.63 -8.96 8.90
N VAL A 347 -14.83 -8.41 7.99
CA VAL A 347 -14.95 -8.59 6.55
C VAL A 347 -13.66 -9.26 6.07
N LEU A 348 -13.78 -10.44 5.48
CA LEU A 348 -12.66 -11.14 4.84
C LEU A 348 -12.67 -10.82 3.35
N ALA A 349 -11.55 -10.42 2.79
CA ALA A 349 -11.45 -10.10 1.37
C ALA A 349 -10.41 -10.99 0.68
N GLY A 350 -10.61 -11.27 -0.62
CA GLY A 350 -9.66 -12.04 -1.42
C GLY A 350 -10.21 -12.47 -2.77
N TYR A 351 -9.46 -13.33 -3.46
CA TYR A 351 -9.90 -13.94 -4.71
C TYR A 351 -11.00 -14.98 -4.49
N PRO A 352 -11.94 -15.14 -5.44
CA PRO A 352 -13.11 -16.01 -5.25
C PRO A 352 -12.76 -17.45 -4.89
N ASP A 353 -11.85 -18.08 -5.64
CA ASP A 353 -11.54 -19.50 -5.50
C ASP A 353 -10.73 -19.75 -4.21
N GLU A 354 -9.73 -18.94 -3.93
CA GLU A 354 -8.91 -19.04 -2.71
C GLU A 354 -9.73 -18.77 -1.43
N MET A 355 -10.70 -17.86 -1.51
CA MET A 355 -11.59 -17.61 -0.38
C MET A 355 -12.58 -18.75 -0.17
N ALA A 356 -13.04 -19.40 -1.23
CA ALA A 356 -13.86 -20.61 -1.12
C ALA A 356 -13.07 -21.73 -0.43
N ASP A 357 -11.83 -21.96 -0.83
CA ASP A 357 -10.93 -22.96 -0.23
C ASP A 357 -10.66 -22.65 1.25
N LEU A 358 -10.40 -21.40 1.60
CA LEU A 358 -10.21 -20.97 2.99
C LEU A 358 -11.42 -21.29 3.87
N VAL A 359 -12.64 -21.01 3.38
CA VAL A 359 -13.90 -21.23 4.11
C VAL A 359 -14.20 -22.73 4.22
N GLU A 360 -13.94 -23.50 3.16
CA GLU A 360 -14.18 -24.95 3.15
C GLU A 360 -13.22 -25.69 4.09
N ALA A 361 -11.95 -25.29 4.11
CA ALA A 361 -10.94 -25.85 5.01
C ALA A 361 -11.23 -25.59 6.51
N ASN A 362 -12.08 -24.60 6.83
CA ASN A 362 -12.34 -24.16 8.21
C ASN A 362 -13.85 -24.17 8.53
N PRO A 363 -14.42 -25.29 9.01
CA PRO A 363 -15.86 -25.42 9.26
C PRO A 363 -16.46 -24.33 10.15
N GLY A 364 -15.67 -23.79 11.09
CA GLY A 364 -16.08 -22.67 11.96
C GLY A 364 -16.28 -21.36 11.22
N MET A 365 -15.62 -21.15 10.08
CA MET A 365 -15.79 -19.94 9.27
C MET A 365 -17.13 -19.91 8.53
N LYS A 366 -17.54 -21.05 7.98
CA LYS A 366 -18.78 -21.15 7.19
C LYS A 366 -20.03 -20.71 7.98
N SER A 367 -20.07 -20.99 9.28
CA SER A 367 -21.20 -20.60 10.13
C SER A 367 -21.16 -19.12 10.54
N ARG A 368 -19.96 -18.54 10.62
CA ARG A 368 -19.73 -17.15 11.07
C ARG A 368 -19.76 -16.14 9.93
N PHE A 369 -19.45 -16.59 8.71
CA PHE A 369 -19.46 -15.78 7.49
C PHE A 369 -20.49 -16.31 6.48
N PRO A 370 -21.79 -16.15 6.74
CA PRO A 370 -22.84 -16.76 5.93
C PRO A 370 -23.09 -16.03 4.61
N ARG A 371 -22.50 -14.84 4.39
CA ARG A 371 -22.72 -14.01 3.22
C ARG A 371 -21.44 -13.72 2.51
N THR A 372 -21.45 -13.94 1.19
CA THR A 372 -20.36 -13.56 0.29
C THR A 372 -20.88 -12.53 -0.70
N ILE A 373 -20.22 -11.38 -0.79
CA ILE A 373 -20.50 -10.33 -1.77
C ILE A 373 -19.44 -10.40 -2.85
N ARG A 374 -19.89 -10.54 -4.11
CA ARG A 374 -19.00 -10.67 -5.25
C ARG A 374 -18.82 -9.32 -5.92
N PHE A 375 -17.57 -8.90 -6.06
CA PHE A 375 -17.12 -7.74 -6.81
C PHE A 375 -16.71 -8.20 -8.20
N GLU A 376 -17.48 -7.85 -9.18
CA GLU A 376 -17.18 -8.13 -10.58
C GLU A 376 -16.14 -7.14 -11.12
N ASP A 377 -15.45 -7.52 -12.19
CA ASP A 377 -14.54 -6.61 -12.87
C ASP A 377 -15.34 -5.51 -13.56
N TYR A 378 -14.78 -4.30 -13.57
CA TYR A 378 -15.35 -3.17 -14.29
C TYR A 378 -15.28 -3.38 -15.81
N ASP A 379 -16.28 -2.96 -16.54
CA ASP A 379 -16.22 -2.89 -17.99
C ASP A 379 -15.35 -1.70 -18.46
N ASP A 380 -15.14 -1.59 -19.79
CA ASP A 380 -14.26 -0.55 -20.36
C ASP A 380 -14.82 0.86 -20.12
N ASP A 381 -16.15 1.04 -20.20
CA ASP A 381 -16.81 2.33 -19.95
C ASP A 381 -16.75 2.72 -18.48
N GLU A 382 -16.84 1.75 -17.58
CA GLU A 382 -16.68 1.96 -16.13
C GLU A 382 -15.25 2.33 -15.77
N LEU A 383 -14.26 1.66 -16.39
CA LEU A 383 -12.84 1.98 -16.20
C LEU A 383 -12.48 3.36 -16.76
N LEU A 384 -13.07 3.76 -17.89
CA LEU A 384 -12.93 5.13 -18.40
C LEU A 384 -13.47 6.15 -17.40
N LYS A 385 -14.66 5.91 -16.82
CA LYS A 385 -15.23 6.78 -15.78
C LYS A 385 -14.35 6.86 -14.54
N ILE A 386 -13.76 5.73 -14.12
CA ILE A 386 -12.84 5.68 -12.99
C ILE A 386 -11.57 6.48 -13.32
N PHE A 387 -11.01 6.33 -14.51
CA PHE A 387 -9.88 7.11 -14.99
C PHE A 387 -10.21 8.60 -14.97
N SER A 388 -11.35 9.01 -15.53
CA SER A 388 -11.82 10.40 -15.57
C SER A 388 -12.00 10.97 -14.16
N LEU A 389 -12.56 10.20 -13.22
CA LEU A 389 -12.70 10.62 -11.82
C LEU A 389 -11.34 10.87 -11.16
N ILE A 390 -10.35 9.99 -11.43
CA ILE A 390 -8.99 10.13 -10.92
C ILE A 390 -8.33 11.38 -11.52
N SER A 391 -8.44 11.58 -12.85
CA SER A 391 -7.85 12.71 -13.53
C SER A 391 -8.47 14.05 -13.08
N GLU A 392 -9.79 14.14 -12.97
CA GLU A 392 -10.51 15.32 -12.48
C GLU A 392 -10.11 15.68 -11.03
N SER A 393 -9.89 14.68 -10.18
CA SER A 393 -9.42 14.90 -8.79
C SER A 393 -8.02 15.53 -8.70
N GLN A 394 -7.25 15.45 -9.80
CA GLN A 394 -5.93 16.03 -9.96
C GLN A 394 -5.93 17.23 -10.93
N GLU A 395 -7.13 17.77 -11.27
CA GLU A 395 -7.33 18.89 -12.19
C GLU A 395 -6.86 18.61 -13.63
N TYR A 396 -6.78 17.32 -14.04
CA TYR A 396 -6.55 16.93 -15.42
C TYR A 396 -7.86 16.57 -16.12
N HIS A 397 -7.93 16.79 -17.44
CA HIS A 397 -9.05 16.44 -18.27
C HIS A 397 -8.57 15.66 -19.50
N LEU A 398 -9.39 14.70 -19.96
CA LEU A 398 -9.19 14.04 -21.25
C LEU A 398 -9.82 14.89 -22.35
N ASP A 399 -9.14 14.98 -23.49
CA ASP A 399 -9.82 15.37 -24.74
C ASP A 399 -10.47 14.13 -25.39
N GLU A 400 -11.27 14.35 -26.45
CA GLU A 400 -11.97 13.27 -27.16
C GLU A 400 -11.00 12.19 -27.67
N SER A 401 -9.80 12.57 -28.11
CA SER A 401 -8.76 11.62 -28.56
C SER A 401 -8.13 10.82 -27.42
N GLY A 402 -8.02 11.42 -26.23
CA GLY A 402 -7.57 10.79 -25.00
C GLY A 402 -8.57 9.75 -24.49
N GLU A 403 -9.88 10.08 -24.50
CA GLU A 403 -10.94 9.11 -24.13
C GLU A 403 -10.92 7.88 -25.03
N GLU A 404 -10.80 8.06 -26.37
CA GLU A 404 -10.68 6.95 -27.30
C GLU A 404 -9.43 6.09 -27.02
N ALA A 405 -8.30 6.71 -26.68
CA ALA A 405 -7.06 6.02 -26.38
C ALA A 405 -7.16 5.21 -25.06
N VAL A 406 -7.81 5.76 -24.02
CA VAL A 406 -8.06 5.06 -22.75
C VAL A 406 -8.95 3.83 -22.97
N LEU A 407 -10.04 3.96 -23.72
CA LEU A 407 -10.91 2.84 -24.07
C LEU A 407 -10.15 1.78 -24.87
N ALA A 408 -9.35 2.19 -25.86
CA ALA A 408 -8.54 1.27 -26.65
C ALA A 408 -7.47 0.57 -25.83
N PHE A 409 -6.98 1.20 -24.78
CA PHE A 409 -6.06 0.58 -23.83
C PHE A 409 -6.77 -0.50 -23.00
N PHE A 410 -7.92 -0.21 -22.38
CA PHE A 410 -8.65 -1.18 -21.56
C PHE A 410 -9.19 -2.36 -22.37
N ALA A 411 -9.62 -2.14 -23.60
CA ALA A 411 -10.08 -3.20 -24.49
C ALA A 411 -9.00 -4.26 -24.84
N LYS A 412 -7.73 -3.94 -24.65
CA LYS A 412 -6.59 -4.85 -24.91
C LYS A 412 -6.14 -5.61 -23.65
N GLN A 413 -6.63 -5.22 -22.45
CA GLN A 413 -6.21 -5.87 -21.21
C GLN A 413 -6.81 -7.25 -21.07
N ASP A 414 -6.03 -8.20 -20.55
CA ASP A 414 -6.53 -9.51 -20.16
C ASP A 414 -7.40 -9.36 -18.90
N ARG A 415 -8.61 -9.89 -18.94
CA ARG A 415 -9.61 -9.86 -17.86
C ARG A 415 -9.54 -11.09 -16.97
N GLY A 416 -8.41 -11.79 -16.92
CA GLY A 416 -8.19 -12.97 -16.09
C GLY A 416 -8.10 -12.68 -14.60
N GLN A 417 -7.76 -13.72 -13.84
CA GLN A 417 -7.49 -13.59 -12.41
C GLN A 417 -6.29 -12.67 -12.19
N GLY A 418 -6.45 -11.70 -11.29
CA GLY A 418 -5.41 -10.70 -11.01
C GLY A 418 -5.56 -9.41 -11.80
N PHE A 419 -6.57 -9.28 -12.69
CA PHE A 419 -6.82 -8.03 -13.39
C PHE A 419 -6.99 -6.86 -12.39
N GLY A 420 -6.21 -5.79 -12.60
CA GLY A 420 -6.04 -4.72 -11.61
C GLY A 420 -7.19 -3.72 -11.51
N ASN A 421 -8.17 -3.75 -12.44
CA ASN A 421 -9.36 -2.87 -12.42
C ASN A 421 -9.04 -1.39 -12.19
N GLY A 422 -9.60 -0.77 -11.15
CA GLY A 422 -9.33 0.62 -10.80
C GLY A 422 -7.86 0.91 -10.44
N ARG A 423 -7.07 -0.11 -10.05
CA ARG A 423 -5.62 0.03 -9.89
C ARG A 423 -4.95 0.20 -11.26
N THR A 424 -5.37 -0.58 -12.27
CA THR A 424 -4.90 -0.42 -13.66
C THR A 424 -5.27 0.96 -14.20
N ALA A 425 -6.49 1.46 -13.92
CA ALA A 425 -6.89 2.82 -14.31
C ALA A 425 -6.00 3.90 -13.66
N ARG A 426 -5.65 3.74 -12.39
CA ARG A 426 -4.74 4.64 -11.68
C ARG A 426 -3.32 4.60 -12.26
N ASN A 427 -2.79 3.40 -12.50
CA ASN A 427 -1.45 3.23 -13.08
C ASN A 427 -1.38 3.85 -14.48
N LEU A 428 -2.44 3.67 -15.29
CA LEU A 428 -2.54 4.30 -16.60
C LEU A 428 -2.54 5.82 -16.49
N PHE A 429 -3.29 6.39 -15.54
CA PHE A 429 -3.31 7.84 -15.30
C PHE A 429 -1.92 8.35 -14.91
N GLU A 430 -1.23 7.71 -13.98
CA GLU A 430 0.11 8.11 -13.52
C GLU A 430 1.13 8.05 -14.67
N ALA A 431 1.07 7.02 -15.50
CA ALA A 431 1.90 6.91 -16.70
C ALA A 431 1.57 7.99 -17.74
N SER A 432 0.28 8.32 -17.91
CA SER A 432 -0.16 9.37 -18.82
C SER A 432 0.32 10.76 -18.39
N VAL A 433 0.24 11.07 -17.08
CA VAL A 433 0.76 12.31 -16.50
C VAL A 433 2.27 12.44 -16.71
N SER A 434 3.00 11.33 -16.57
CA SER A 434 4.45 11.33 -16.79
C SER A 434 4.80 11.67 -18.25
N ARG A 435 4.08 11.11 -19.22
CA ARG A 435 4.27 11.42 -20.65
C ARG A 435 3.82 12.83 -21.00
N HIS A 436 2.71 13.27 -20.43
CA HIS A 436 2.24 14.65 -20.56
C HIS A 436 3.31 15.63 -20.08
N ALA A 437 3.96 15.36 -18.95
CA ALA A 437 5.04 16.20 -18.43
C ALA A 437 6.22 16.29 -19.42
N VAL A 438 6.63 15.17 -20.03
CA VAL A 438 7.67 15.17 -21.07
C VAL A 438 7.26 16.03 -22.26
N ARG A 439 6.02 15.87 -22.75
CA ARG A 439 5.48 16.67 -23.88
C ARG A 439 5.44 18.16 -23.54
N MET A 440 5.14 18.53 -22.29
CA MET A 440 5.08 19.94 -21.86
C MET A 440 6.46 20.60 -21.77
N VAL A 441 7.51 19.85 -21.46
CA VAL A 441 8.89 20.39 -21.40
C VAL A 441 9.35 20.89 -22.76
N ASP A 442 8.87 20.30 -23.87
CA ASP A 442 9.22 20.71 -25.22
C ASP A 442 8.49 21.97 -25.70
N ILE A 443 7.51 22.47 -24.95
CA ILE A 443 6.72 23.67 -25.28
C ILE A 443 7.28 24.87 -24.49
N ALA A 444 7.77 25.88 -25.19
CA ALA A 444 8.44 27.03 -24.55
C ALA A 444 7.52 27.86 -23.62
N GLU A 445 6.24 27.98 -23.94
CA GLU A 445 5.22 28.70 -23.16
C GLU A 445 3.88 27.93 -23.23
N PRO A 446 3.71 26.83 -22.44
CA PRO A 446 2.46 26.08 -22.47
C PRO A 446 1.31 26.91 -21.88
N THR A 447 0.14 26.83 -22.51
CA THR A 447 -1.09 27.44 -22.00
C THR A 447 -1.65 26.64 -20.82
N ASN A 448 -2.47 27.26 -19.99
CA ASN A 448 -3.13 26.55 -18.88
C ASN A 448 -3.94 25.33 -19.37
N ASN A 449 -4.58 25.44 -20.54
CA ASN A 449 -5.34 24.33 -21.11
C ASN A 449 -4.42 23.17 -21.52
N GLU A 450 -3.27 23.43 -22.10
CA GLU A 450 -2.28 22.40 -22.43
C GLU A 450 -1.74 21.72 -21.18
N LEU A 451 -1.54 22.45 -20.09
CA LEU A 451 -1.03 21.92 -18.81
C LEU A 451 -2.02 20.97 -18.10
N ILE A 452 -3.30 21.02 -18.41
CA ILE A 452 -4.33 20.21 -17.76
C ILE A 452 -4.98 19.17 -18.69
N THR A 453 -4.64 19.16 -20.00
CA THR A 453 -5.29 18.27 -20.97
C THR A 453 -4.40 17.10 -21.34
N LEU A 454 -4.88 15.90 -21.04
CA LEU A 454 -4.31 14.63 -21.49
C LEU A 454 -4.88 14.28 -22.87
N THR A 455 -4.01 13.94 -23.79
CA THR A 455 -4.34 13.64 -25.19
C THR A 455 -3.97 12.20 -25.51
N LYS A 456 -4.31 11.74 -26.71
CA LYS A 456 -3.93 10.43 -27.22
C LYS A 456 -2.41 10.16 -27.12
N ASP A 457 -1.58 11.18 -27.41
CA ASP A 457 -0.12 11.03 -27.41
C ASP A 457 0.43 10.71 -25.99
N ASP A 458 -0.29 11.13 -24.94
CA ASP A 458 0.08 10.87 -23.57
C ASP A 458 -0.29 9.44 -23.11
N ILE A 459 -1.16 8.74 -23.87
CA ILE A 459 -1.75 7.44 -23.51
C ILE A 459 -1.30 6.32 -24.44
N GLU A 460 -1.28 6.56 -25.76
CA GLU A 460 -1.01 5.52 -26.75
C GLU A 460 0.38 4.90 -26.60
N GLY A 461 0.45 3.57 -26.57
CA GLY A 461 1.71 2.82 -26.42
C GLY A 461 2.21 2.69 -24.98
N ILE A 462 1.39 3.08 -23.97
CA ILE A 462 1.65 2.65 -22.59
C ILE A 462 1.41 1.14 -22.52
N SER A 463 2.37 0.42 -21.96
CA SER A 463 2.24 -0.99 -21.61
C SER A 463 2.39 -1.10 -20.10
N LEU A 464 1.32 -1.43 -19.42
CA LEU A 464 1.36 -1.79 -18.00
C LEU A 464 1.54 -3.31 -17.97
N VAL A 465 2.67 -3.77 -17.44
CA VAL A 465 2.87 -5.20 -17.23
C VAL A 465 2.08 -5.58 -15.98
N ASP A 466 0.93 -6.20 -16.16
CA ASP A 466 0.18 -6.81 -15.06
C ASP A 466 0.97 -8.03 -14.57
N GLY A 467 1.41 -7.98 -13.33
CA GLY A 467 1.99 -8.94 -12.41
C GLY A 467 2.68 -10.23 -12.90
N PRO A 468 3.52 -10.86 -12.07
CA PRO A 468 4.26 -12.06 -12.47
C PRO A 468 3.29 -13.18 -12.83
N GLU A 469 3.53 -13.78 -14.01
CA GLU A 469 2.98 -15.09 -14.35
C GLU A 469 3.28 -16.05 -13.20
N ALA A 470 2.27 -16.77 -12.74
CA ALA A 470 2.45 -17.87 -11.80
C ALA A 470 3.48 -18.83 -12.43
N ASP A 471 4.57 -19.07 -11.71
CA ASP A 471 5.57 -20.07 -12.07
C ASP A 471 4.87 -21.39 -12.40
N SER A 472 4.72 -21.66 -13.68
CA SER A 472 4.47 -22.99 -14.19
C SER A 472 5.82 -23.72 -14.19
N ASP A 473 6.22 -24.24 -13.04
CA ASP A 473 7.27 -25.27 -12.97
C ASP A 473 6.78 -26.49 -13.73
N GLY A 474 7.22 -26.55 -14.96
CA GLY A 474 7.06 -27.66 -15.86
C GLY A 474 8.36 -27.93 -16.60
N ASP A 475 9.45 -28.14 -15.87
CA ASP A 475 10.70 -28.59 -16.44
C ASP A 475 10.75 -30.13 -16.47
N GLU A 476 10.07 -30.73 -17.47
CA GLU A 476 10.41 -32.05 -17.93
C GLU A 476 11.47 -31.91 -19.00
N ALA A 477 12.73 -31.75 -18.59
CA ALA A 477 13.88 -31.98 -19.47
C ALA A 477 14.05 -33.48 -19.74
N ALA A 478 13.49 -33.93 -20.86
CA ALA A 478 13.83 -35.22 -21.44
C ALA A 478 15.29 -35.26 -21.84
N ILE A 479 16.11 -35.87 -21.02
CA ILE A 479 17.46 -36.27 -21.43
C ILE A 479 17.34 -37.59 -22.18
N SER A 480 17.38 -37.53 -23.50
CA SER A 480 17.67 -38.69 -24.33
C SER A 480 19.21 -38.85 -24.40
N ASP A 481 19.73 -39.84 -23.74
CA ASP A 481 21.05 -40.36 -24.09
C ASP A 481 20.94 -41.85 -24.42
N GLY A 482 21.20 -42.14 -25.71
CA GLY A 482 21.27 -43.46 -26.22
C GLY A 482 22.70 -44.02 -26.03
N SER A 483 22.79 -45.15 -25.39
CA SER A 483 23.85 -46.09 -25.68
C SER A 483 23.42 -47.53 -25.32
N GLU A 484 23.33 -48.33 -26.39
CA GLU A 484 23.27 -49.78 -26.36
C GLU A 484 24.37 -50.37 -25.48
N HIS A 485 24.03 -51.35 -24.66
CA HIS A 485 24.82 -52.58 -24.56
C HIS A 485 24.00 -53.74 -23.97
N THR A 486 23.95 -54.81 -24.68
CA THR A 486 23.29 -56.08 -24.42
C THR A 486 24.13 -56.97 -23.47
N PRO A 487 23.61 -58.12 -23.02
CA PRO A 487 23.84 -58.66 -21.68
C PRO A 487 24.81 -59.86 -21.66
N GLU A 488 25.36 -60.19 -20.51
CA GLU A 488 25.85 -61.53 -20.25
C GLU A 488 25.77 -61.94 -18.78
N HIS A 489 25.07 -63.07 -18.60
CA HIS A 489 25.26 -64.24 -17.69
C HIS A 489 25.66 -64.00 -16.23
N ALA A 490 24.90 -64.54 -15.37
CA ALA A 490 24.76 -65.86 -14.82
C ALA A 490 25.17 -65.97 -13.34
N GLU A 491 24.27 -66.56 -12.58
CA GLU A 491 24.51 -67.62 -11.55
C GLU A 491 25.03 -67.22 -10.16
N ASP A 492 24.20 -67.65 -9.25
CA ASP A 492 24.38 -68.49 -8.08
C ASP A 492 24.70 -67.85 -6.68
N ALA A 493 23.77 -68.26 -5.84
CA ALA A 493 23.95 -68.83 -4.48
C ALA A 493 24.33 -67.92 -3.32
N GLU A 494 23.54 -67.69 -2.39
CA GLU A 494 23.10 -68.29 -1.15
C GLU A 494 22.13 -67.41 -0.38
#